data_a4697040e90af7d77e8d5f47aed5850c
#
_entry.id   a4697040e90af7d77e8d5f47aed5850c
#
_cell.length_a   1.000
_cell.length_b   1.000
_cell.length_c   1.000
_cell.angle_alpha   90.00
_cell.angle_beta   90.00
_cell.angle_gamma   90.00
#
_symmetry.space_group_name_H-M   'P 1'
#
loop_
_entity.id
_entity.type
_entity.pdbx_description
1 polymer ?
#
loop_
_entity_poly.entity_id
_entity_poly.type
_entity_poly.pdbx_seq_one_letter_code
_entity_poly.pdbx_strand_id
1 'polypeptide(L)'
;MKRVVAMSLYYGIANRLPSRGPLKEPSRWIRQELCRRFLDACGAWVNISADVHLSTGRNVRIGNRSGLGPGCRVYGGLIMGDQVMVGPDVAFLSENHRFGHLDRPIGEQGNTERDPPRIENGAWIGLRATILPGRVIGEGSIVAACAVVTRDVPPYAIVGGNPARVIGHRDETPTAGS
;
A
#
# COMPACT_ATOMS: atom_id res chain seq x y z
N MET A 1 -22.81 2.80 11.82
CA MET A 1 -23.63 3.00 10.62
C MET A 1 -22.89 3.78 9.51
N LYS A 2 -22.38 5.00 9.74
CA LYS A 2 -21.71 5.82 8.68
C LYS A 2 -20.53 5.15 7.98
N ARG A 3 -19.67 4.39 8.72
CA ARG A 3 -18.49 3.69 8.17
C ARG A 3 -18.86 2.56 7.19
N VAL A 4 -19.84 1.73 7.56
CA VAL A 4 -20.30 0.60 6.72
C VAL A 4 -20.93 1.13 5.42
N VAL A 5 -21.76 2.15 5.50
CA VAL A 5 -22.36 2.77 4.31
C VAL A 5 -21.30 3.33 3.36
N ALA A 6 -20.31 4.06 3.89
CA ALA A 6 -19.24 4.60 3.07
C ALA A 6 -18.42 3.49 2.39
N MET A 7 -18.11 2.43 3.11
CA MET A 7 -17.40 1.25 2.57
C MET A 7 -18.22 0.55 1.47
N SER A 8 -19.52 0.36 1.68
CA SER A 8 -20.41 -0.24 0.67
C SER A 8 -20.51 0.61 -0.59
N LEU A 9 -20.62 1.94 -0.47
CA LEU A 9 -20.59 2.85 -1.61
C LEU A 9 -19.23 2.86 -2.32
N TYR A 10 -18.15 2.77 -1.54
CA TYR A 10 -16.81 2.67 -2.12
C TYR A 10 -16.67 1.42 -2.99
N TYR A 11 -16.93 0.24 -2.47
CA TYR A 11 -16.79 -1.02 -3.22
C TYR A 11 -17.86 -1.25 -4.28
N GLY A 12 -19.09 -0.81 -4.03
CA GLY A 12 -20.21 -0.99 -4.96
C GLY A 12 -20.12 -0.10 -6.19
N ILE A 13 -19.66 1.14 -6.02
CA ILE A 13 -19.71 2.17 -7.06
C ILE A 13 -18.35 2.82 -7.30
N ALA A 14 -17.81 3.53 -6.28
CA ALA A 14 -16.71 4.45 -6.47
C ALA A 14 -15.41 3.77 -6.95
N ASN A 15 -15.15 2.55 -6.47
CA ASN A 15 -13.96 1.77 -6.83
C ASN A 15 -13.91 1.38 -8.32
N ARG A 16 -15.06 1.37 -9.00
CA ARG A 16 -15.19 1.05 -10.44
C ARG A 16 -15.18 2.28 -11.33
N LEU A 17 -15.29 3.48 -10.74
CA LEU A 17 -15.24 4.72 -11.53
C LEU A 17 -13.87 4.89 -12.20
N PRO A 18 -13.81 5.53 -13.38
CA PRO A 18 -12.56 5.65 -14.13
C PRO A 18 -11.51 6.46 -13.39
N SER A 19 -10.24 6.04 -13.55
CA SER A 19 -9.05 6.77 -13.04
C SER A 19 -8.35 7.57 -14.15
N ARG A 20 -8.93 7.61 -15.37
CA ARG A 20 -8.40 8.33 -16.55
C ARG A 20 -9.54 9.06 -17.24
N GLY A 21 -9.17 9.98 -18.16
CA GLY A 21 -10.14 10.75 -18.95
C GLY A 21 -10.85 11.85 -18.16
N PRO A 22 -11.94 12.42 -18.72
CA PRO A 22 -12.61 13.61 -18.16
C PRO A 22 -13.23 13.40 -16.79
N LEU A 23 -13.58 12.17 -16.45
CA LEU A 23 -14.14 11.83 -15.13
C LEU A 23 -13.10 11.51 -14.06
N LYS A 24 -11.79 11.62 -14.37
CA LYS A 24 -10.71 11.29 -13.43
C LYS A 24 -10.81 12.07 -12.10
N GLU A 25 -10.93 13.39 -12.19
CA GLU A 25 -10.93 14.24 -10.99
C GLU A 25 -12.18 14.07 -10.12
N PRO A 26 -13.42 14.06 -10.67
CA PRO A 26 -14.60 13.72 -9.87
C PRO A 26 -14.52 12.33 -9.23
N SER A 27 -14.06 11.33 -9.97
CA SER A 27 -13.94 9.96 -9.45
C SER A 27 -12.92 9.86 -8.32
N ARG A 28 -11.78 10.55 -8.43
CA ARG A 28 -10.76 10.67 -7.39
C ARG A 28 -11.33 11.31 -6.13
N TRP A 29 -12.02 12.43 -6.28
CA TRP A 29 -12.63 13.13 -5.16
C TRP A 29 -13.65 12.25 -4.43
N ILE A 30 -14.54 11.55 -5.16
CA ILE A 30 -15.53 10.64 -4.57
C ILE A 30 -14.83 9.53 -3.78
N ARG A 31 -13.81 8.87 -4.35
CA ARG A 31 -13.06 7.83 -3.65
C ARG A 31 -12.38 8.36 -2.39
N GLN A 32 -11.71 9.50 -2.47
CA GLN A 32 -11.07 10.11 -1.32
C GLN A 32 -12.07 10.44 -0.21
N GLU A 33 -13.21 11.03 -0.56
CA GLU A 33 -14.23 11.41 0.42
C GLU A 33 -14.88 10.21 1.11
N LEU A 34 -15.08 9.11 0.38
CA LEU A 34 -15.55 7.87 0.98
C LEU A 34 -14.47 7.23 1.86
N CYS A 35 -13.20 7.22 1.41
CA CYS A 35 -12.08 6.70 2.20
C CYS A 35 -11.92 7.45 3.53
N ARG A 36 -12.08 8.76 3.57
CA ARG A 36 -12.08 9.54 4.82
C ARG A 36 -13.11 9.08 5.86
N ARG A 37 -14.18 8.44 5.42
CA ARG A 37 -15.26 7.99 6.32
C ARG A 37 -15.10 6.55 6.80
N PHE A 38 -14.33 5.71 6.10
CA PHE A 38 -14.19 4.32 6.50
C PHE A 38 -12.76 3.87 6.82
N LEU A 39 -11.72 4.61 6.44
CA LEU A 39 -10.35 4.38 6.90
C LEU A 39 -10.14 4.94 8.32
N ASP A 40 -9.11 4.47 9.00
CA ASP A 40 -8.73 5.01 10.32
C ASP A 40 -8.10 6.41 10.20
N ALA A 41 -7.42 6.70 9.09
CA ALA A 41 -6.99 8.04 8.72
C ALA A 41 -6.84 8.16 7.20
N CYS A 42 -7.23 9.33 6.64
CA CYS A 42 -7.03 9.65 5.24
C CYS A 42 -6.76 11.15 5.12
N GLY A 43 -5.55 11.48 4.74
CA GLY A 43 -5.06 12.85 4.63
C GLY A 43 -5.67 13.68 3.51
N ALA A 44 -5.13 14.87 3.32
CA ALA A 44 -5.50 15.75 2.22
C ALA A 44 -4.84 15.31 0.90
N TRP A 45 -5.53 15.50 -0.22
CA TRP A 45 -5.02 15.26 -1.59
C TRP A 45 -4.57 13.81 -1.84
N VAL A 46 -5.19 12.85 -1.13
CA VAL A 46 -4.93 11.42 -1.33
C VAL A 46 -5.51 10.98 -2.67
N ASN A 47 -4.73 10.22 -3.45
CA ASN A 47 -5.16 9.66 -4.71
C ASN A 47 -5.40 8.15 -4.57
N ILE A 48 -6.64 7.72 -4.49
CA ILE A 48 -7.00 6.30 -4.56
C ILE A 48 -7.48 6.00 -5.98
N SER A 49 -6.73 5.19 -6.71
CA SER A 49 -7.10 4.79 -8.08
C SER A 49 -8.26 3.80 -8.10
N ALA A 50 -8.72 3.43 -9.29
CA ALA A 50 -9.74 2.41 -9.45
C ALA A 50 -9.22 1.03 -9.04
N ASP A 51 -10.12 0.14 -8.66
CA ASP A 51 -9.85 -1.24 -8.28
C ASP A 51 -8.87 -1.41 -7.11
N VAL A 52 -8.80 -0.44 -6.20
CA VAL A 52 -7.98 -0.57 -4.98
C VAL A 52 -8.78 -1.27 -3.89
N HIS A 53 -8.23 -2.35 -3.35
CA HIS A 53 -8.82 -3.08 -2.22
C HIS A 53 -8.20 -2.63 -0.89
N LEU A 54 -9.00 -2.11 0.02
CA LEU A 54 -8.57 -1.57 1.32
C LEU A 54 -9.09 -2.40 2.51
N SER A 55 -9.43 -3.68 2.26
CA SER A 55 -10.04 -4.56 3.26
C SER A 55 -11.25 -3.87 3.92
N THR A 56 -11.37 -3.89 5.25
CA THR A 56 -12.41 -3.16 5.99
C THR A 56 -12.07 -1.71 6.27
N GLY A 57 -10.89 -1.25 5.83
CA GLY A 57 -10.35 0.07 6.14
C GLY A 57 -9.83 0.24 7.58
N ARG A 58 -9.95 -0.80 8.42
CA ARG A 58 -9.35 -0.81 9.77
C ARG A 58 -7.85 -1.00 9.66
N ASN A 59 -7.09 -0.33 10.52
CA ASN A 59 -5.62 -0.31 10.49
C ASN A 59 -5.04 0.24 9.18
N VAL A 60 -5.84 0.99 8.40
CA VAL A 60 -5.37 1.68 7.20
C VAL A 60 -5.32 3.17 7.47
N ARG A 61 -4.10 3.73 7.40
CA ARG A 61 -3.80 5.15 7.56
C ARG A 61 -3.00 5.63 6.36
N ILE A 62 -3.44 6.69 5.71
CA ILE A 62 -2.80 7.25 4.52
C ILE A 62 -2.54 8.73 4.76
N GLY A 63 -1.29 9.14 4.64
CA GLY A 63 -0.84 10.52 4.80
C GLY A 63 -1.22 11.43 3.63
N ASN A 64 -0.85 12.69 3.75
CA ASN A 64 -1.18 13.73 2.77
C ASN A 64 -0.46 13.51 1.43
N ARG A 65 -1.10 13.87 0.32
CA ARG A 65 -0.53 13.82 -1.04
C ARG A 65 0.01 12.45 -1.44
N SER A 66 -0.43 11.39 -0.77
CA SER A 66 -0.04 10.02 -1.03
C SER A 66 -1.03 9.33 -1.97
N GLY A 67 -0.58 8.32 -2.71
CA GLY A 67 -1.45 7.66 -3.67
C GLY A 67 -1.24 6.16 -3.79
N LEU A 68 -2.34 5.44 -4.00
CA LEU A 68 -2.37 4.03 -4.37
C LEU A 68 -2.75 3.89 -5.84
N GLY A 69 -1.87 3.24 -6.61
CA GLY A 69 -2.10 2.91 -8.01
C GLY A 69 -3.27 1.94 -8.21
N PRO A 70 -3.76 1.79 -9.44
CA PRO A 70 -4.86 0.88 -9.74
C PRO A 70 -4.48 -0.57 -9.38
N GLY A 71 -5.45 -1.35 -8.94
CA GLY A 71 -5.25 -2.76 -8.63
C GLY A 71 -4.52 -3.03 -7.31
N CYS A 72 -4.11 -2.04 -6.53
CA CYS A 72 -3.46 -2.26 -5.24
C CYS A 72 -4.34 -3.03 -4.27
N ARG A 73 -3.72 -3.91 -3.47
CA ARG A 73 -4.39 -4.77 -2.48
C ARG A 73 -3.79 -4.55 -1.09
N VAL A 74 -4.60 -4.12 -0.15
CA VAL A 74 -4.21 -3.98 1.27
C VAL A 74 -4.92 -5.07 2.06
N TYR A 75 -4.17 -6.05 2.54
CA TYR A 75 -4.67 -7.17 3.34
C TYR A 75 -4.39 -6.93 4.81
N GLY A 76 -5.41 -6.51 5.56
CA GLY A 76 -5.39 -6.37 7.01
C GLY A 76 -5.01 -4.98 7.54
N GLY A 77 -4.12 -4.24 6.86
CA GLY A 77 -3.73 -2.89 7.28
C GLY A 77 -2.56 -2.31 6.50
N LEU A 78 -2.35 -0.99 6.62
CA LEU A 78 -1.27 -0.24 6.00
C LEU A 78 -1.11 1.10 6.73
N ILE A 79 0.11 1.46 7.10
CA ILE A 79 0.43 2.79 7.61
C ILE A 79 1.31 3.46 6.57
N MET A 80 0.80 4.52 5.94
CA MET A 80 1.49 5.22 4.87
C MET A 80 1.63 6.70 5.21
N GLY A 81 2.84 7.21 5.17
CA GLY A 81 3.19 8.60 5.40
C GLY A 81 2.75 9.55 4.29
N ASP A 82 3.32 10.75 4.29
CA ASP A 82 3.03 11.80 3.33
C ASP A 82 3.84 11.62 2.04
N GLN A 83 3.30 12.07 0.90
CA GLN A 83 3.98 12.12 -0.40
C GLN A 83 4.47 10.74 -0.92
N VAL A 84 3.85 9.66 -0.48
CA VAL A 84 4.18 8.30 -0.92
C VAL A 84 3.53 8.02 -2.27
N MET A 85 4.32 7.48 -3.20
CA MET A 85 3.83 7.04 -4.50
C MET A 85 3.81 5.51 -4.57
N VAL A 86 2.65 4.93 -4.88
CA VAL A 86 2.51 3.48 -5.06
C VAL A 86 2.04 3.18 -6.48
N GLY A 87 2.81 2.36 -7.18
CA GLY A 87 2.51 1.87 -8.51
C GLY A 87 1.30 0.94 -8.56
N PRO A 88 0.90 0.50 -9.76
CA PRO A 88 -0.19 -0.46 -9.94
C PRO A 88 0.10 -1.84 -9.31
N ASP A 89 -0.97 -2.54 -8.94
CA ASP A 89 -0.97 -3.95 -8.53
C ASP A 89 -0.04 -4.29 -7.35
N VAL A 90 0.29 -3.31 -6.50
CA VAL A 90 1.11 -3.54 -5.29
C VAL A 90 0.27 -4.23 -4.22
N ALA A 91 0.86 -5.24 -3.56
CA ALA A 91 0.25 -5.95 -2.45
C ALA A 91 0.93 -5.61 -1.12
N PHE A 92 0.11 -5.27 -0.11
CA PHE A 92 0.53 -5.05 1.28
C PHE A 92 -0.11 -6.12 2.15
N LEU A 93 0.71 -6.93 2.82
CA LEU A 93 0.29 -8.01 3.70
C LEU A 93 0.52 -7.61 5.16
N SER A 94 -0.41 -7.92 6.04
CA SER A 94 -0.31 -7.58 7.47
C SER A 94 -0.26 -8.80 8.37
N GLU A 95 -0.47 -9.99 7.86
CA GLU A 95 -0.46 -11.24 8.63
C GLU A 95 -0.05 -12.41 7.73
N ASN A 96 0.42 -13.49 8.34
CA ASN A 96 0.70 -14.76 7.70
C ASN A 96 -0.01 -15.90 8.45
N HIS A 97 -0.12 -17.07 7.85
CA HIS A 97 -0.44 -18.29 8.58
C HIS A 97 0.70 -18.70 9.50
N ARG A 98 0.37 -19.24 10.68
CA ARG A 98 1.35 -19.94 11.53
C ARG A 98 1.66 -21.29 10.91
N PHE A 99 2.94 -21.67 10.89
CA PHE A 99 3.41 -22.91 10.28
C PHE A 99 4.51 -23.61 11.10
N GLY A 100 4.72 -23.22 12.35
CA GLY A 100 5.80 -23.75 13.20
C GLY A 100 5.54 -25.15 13.76
N HIS A 101 4.31 -25.64 13.74
CA HIS A 101 3.96 -26.98 14.20
C HIS A 101 3.98 -27.97 13.01
N LEU A 102 4.73 -29.08 13.15
CA LEU A 102 4.83 -30.12 12.13
C LEU A 102 3.81 -31.25 12.32
N ASP A 103 3.16 -31.30 13.48
CA ASP A 103 2.19 -32.31 13.91
C ASP A 103 0.76 -32.05 13.42
N ARG A 104 0.51 -30.91 12.78
CA ARG A 104 -0.81 -30.52 12.27
C ARG A 104 -0.74 -29.68 11.00
N PRO A 105 -1.80 -29.69 10.17
CA PRO A 105 -1.87 -28.87 8.96
C PRO A 105 -1.73 -27.36 9.26
N ILE A 106 -1.14 -26.60 8.31
CA ILE A 106 -0.94 -25.13 8.44
C ILE A 106 -2.28 -24.41 8.65
N GLY A 107 -3.34 -24.83 7.94
CA GLY A 107 -4.68 -24.22 8.06
C GLY A 107 -5.31 -24.33 9.46
N GLU A 108 -4.85 -25.25 10.30
CA GLU A 108 -5.33 -25.45 11.67
C GLU A 108 -4.50 -24.68 12.71
N GLN A 109 -3.37 -24.08 12.29
CA GLN A 109 -2.48 -23.35 13.21
C GLN A 109 -2.87 -21.88 13.42
N GLY A 110 -3.86 -21.38 12.66
CA GLY A 110 -4.31 -19.99 12.71
C GLY A 110 -3.31 -19.02 12.08
N ASN A 111 -3.49 -17.73 12.37
CA ASN A 111 -2.68 -16.65 11.79
C ASN A 111 -1.73 -16.05 12.84
N THR A 112 -0.70 -15.38 12.36
CA THR A 112 0.13 -14.50 13.19
C THR A 112 -0.68 -13.28 13.66
N GLU A 113 -0.17 -12.54 14.62
CA GLU A 113 -0.71 -11.21 14.91
C GLU A 113 -0.58 -10.30 13.72
N ARG A 114 -1.53 -9.36 13.59
CA ARG A 114 -1.49 -8.37 12.52
C ARG A 114 -0.41 -7.35 12.81
N ASP A 115 0.46 -7.20 11.82
CA ASP A 115 1.55 -6.22 11.83
C ASP A 115 1.54 -5.48 10.46
N PRO A 116 0.80 -4.36 10.36
CA PRO A 116 0.69 -3.60 9.13
C PRO A 116 2.05 -3.05 8.68
N PRO A 117 2.43 -3.19 7.42
CA PRO A 117 3.63 -2.55 6.89
C PRO A 117 3.53 -1.03 7.01
N ARG A 118 4.69 -0.39 7.22
CA ARG A 118 4.85 1.05 7.35
C ARG A 118 5.64 1.60 6.17
N ILE A 119 5.09 2.57 5.50
CA ILE A 119 5.74 3.25 4.38
C ILE A 119 5.98 4.69 4.83
N GLU A 120 7.24 5.06 4.99
CA GLU A 120 7.62 6.39 5.44
C GLU A 120 7.46 7.43 4.33
N ASN A 121 7.63 8.71 4.68
CA ASN A 121 7.38 9.84 3.77
C ASN A 121 8.22 9.76 2.48
N GLY A 122 7.64 10.17 1.37
CA GLY A 122 8.34 10.32 0.09
C GLY A 122 8.82 9.02 -0.55
N ALA A 123 8.49 7.85 -0.02
CA ALA A 123 8.87 6.57 -0.61
C ALA A 123 8.12 6.30 -1.92
N TRP A 124 8.77 5.57 -2.82
CA TRP A 124 8.18 5.11 -4.07
C TRP A 124 8.17 3.59 -4.17
N ILE A 125 6.97 3.01 -4.32
CA ILE A 125 6.78 1.56 -4.49
C ILE A 125 6.44 1.28 -5.94
N GLY A 126 7.30 0.51 -6.61
CA GLY A 126 7.14 0.15 -8.01
C GLY A 126 5.98 -0.83 -8.27
N LEU A 127 5.60 -0.94 -9.54
CA LEU A 127 4.58 -1.85 -10.05
C LEU A 127 4.74 -3.27 -9.49
N ARG A 128 3.63 -3.89 -9.04
CA ARG A 128 3.56 -5.30 -8.61
C ARG A 128 4.53 -5.69 -7.49
N ALA A 129 5.06 -4.75 -6.73
CA ALA A 129 5.82 -5.09 -5.55
C ALA A 129 4.92 -5.73 -4.48
N THR A 130 5.51 -6.60 -3.65
CA THR A 130 4.83 -7.21 -2.50
C THR A 130 5.57 -6.85 -1.22
N ILE A 131 4.86 -6.27 -0.27
CA ILE A 131 5.41 -5.87 1.03
C ILE A 131 4.87 -6.83 2.08
N LEU A 132 5.77 -7.56 2.76
CA LEU A 132 5.41 -8.53 3.78
C LEU A 132 5.03 -7.87 5.11
N PRO A 133 4.36 -8.60 6.03
CA PRO A 133 3.92 -8.09 7.31
C PRO A 133 5.06 -7.45 8.13
N GLY A 134 4.77 -6.35 8.80
CA GLY A 134 5.67 -5.66 9.71
C GLY A 134 6.86 -4.96 9.06
N ARG A 135 6.95 -4.89 7.75
CA ARG A 135 8.08 -4.25 7.07
C ARG A 135 7.98 -2.73 7.11
N VAL A 136 9.11 -2.10 7.37
CA VAL A 136 9.29 -0.66 7.30
C VAL A 136 10.01 -0.31 6.00
N ILE A 137 9.38 0.56 5.21
CA ILE A 137 9.98 1.13 4.00
C ILE A 137 10.41 2.55 4.36
N GLY A 138 11.71 2.77 4.49
CA GLY A 138 12.29 4.01 4.99
C GLY A 138 11.99 5.23 4.11
N GLU A 139 12.12 6.40 4.71
CA GLU A 139 11.88 7.69 4.07
C GLU A 139 12.61 7.81 2.72
N GLY A 140 11.90 8.29 1.71
CA GLY A 140 12.46 8.55 0.39
C GLY A 140 13.04 7.34 -0.34
N SER A 141 12.87 6.11 0.18
CA SER A 141 13.38 4.89 -0.46
C SER A 141 12.58 4.52 -1.70
N ILE A 142 13.15 3.65 -2.52
CA ILE A 142 12.54 3.14 -3.75
C ILE A 142 12.49 1.62 -3.68
N VAL A 143 11.31 1.05 -3.86
CA VAL A 143 11.11 -0.38 -4.08
C VAL A 143 10.88 -0.60 -5.57
N ALA A 144 11.78 -1.31 -6.23
CA ALA A 144 11.69 -1.58 -7.67
C ALA A 144 10.45 -2.43 -8.01
N ALA A 145 10.05 -2.39 -9.26
CA ALA A 145 8.93 -3.19 -9.76
C ALA A 145 9.15 -4.69 -9.52
N CYS A 146 8.07 -5.41 -9.18
CA CYS A 146 8.07 -6.86 -8.93
C CYS A 146 8.96 -7.32 -7.74
N ALA A 147 9.45 -6.42 -6.91
CA ALA A 147 10.22 -6.77 -5.73
C ALA A 147 9.35 -7.38 -4.63
N VAL A 148 9.91 -8.35 -3.90
CA VAL A 148 9.29 -8.93 -2.69
C VAL A 148 10.08 -8.50 -1.47
N VAL A 149 9.54 -7.54 -0.72
CA VAL A 149 10.21 -6.95 0.46
C VAL A 149 9.99 -7.84 1.67
N THR A 150 11.05 -8.54 2.08
CA THR A 150 11.07 -9.48 3.21
C THR A 150 11.80 -8.92 4.44
N ARG A 151 12.47 -7.77 4.32
CA ARG A 151 13.21 -7.07 5.38
C ARG A 151 12.94 -5.57 5.28
N ASP A 152 13.21 -4.85 6.34
CA ASP A 152 13.09 -3.40 6.35
C ASP A 152 14.03 -2.76 5.33
N VAL A 153 13.58 -1.67 4.73
CA VAL A 153 14.31 -0.90 3.72
C VAL A 153 14.87 0.36 4.37
N PRO A 154 16.17 0.59 4.34
CA PRO A 154 16.75 1.82 4.87
C PRO A 154 16.24 3.09 4.15
N PRO A 155 16.25 4.26 4.81
CA PRO A 155 15.95 5.51 4.15
C PRO A 155 16.83 5.73 2.91
N TYR A 156 16.22 6.28 1.86
CA TYR A 156 16.86 6.60 0.57
C TYR A 156 17.48 5.41 -0.20
N ALA A 157 17.37 4.19 0.32
CA ALA A 157 17.86 3.00 -0.38
C ALA A 157 16.95 2.67 -1.59
N ILE A 158 17.55 2.08 -2.62
CA ILE A 158 16.86 1.47 -3.75
C ILE A 158 16.97 -0.04 -3.58
N VAL A 159 15.83 -0.72 -3.50
CA VAL A 159 15.78 -2.18 -3.34
C VAL A 159 15.06 -2.85 -4.50
N GLY A 160 15.49 -4.05 -4.88
CA GLY A 160 14.88 -4.82 -5.97
C GLY A 160 15.08 -6.32 -5.82
N GLY A 161 14.30 -7.09 -6.57
CA GLY A 161 14.37 -8.55 -6.64
C GLY A 161 13.43 -9.30 -5.71
N ASN A 162 13.48 -10.62 -5.76
CA ASN A 162 12.74 -11.54 -4.90
C ASN A 162 13.70 -12.61 -4.33
N PRO A 163 14.04 -12.57 -3.04
CA PRO A 163 13.71 -11.51 -2.09
C PRO A 163 14.46 -10.20 -2.39
N ALA A 164 13.86 -9.05 -2.05
CA ALA A 164 14.45 -7.74 -2.31
C ALA A 164 15.78 -7.54 -1.58
N ARG A 165 16.76 -6.92 -2.28
CA ARG A 165 18.07 -6.53 -1.75
C ARG A 165 18.34 -5.08 -2.13
N VAL A 166 19.20 -4.40 -1.35
CA VAL A 166 19.69 -3.08 -1.72
C VAL A 166 20.51 -3.21 -3.02
N ILE A 167 20.14 -2.43 -4.02
CA ILE A 167 20.79 -2.37 -5.34
C ILE A 167 21.38 -0.99 -5.65
N GLY A 168 21.20 -0.02 -4.74
CA GLY A 168 21.74 1.33 -4.83
C GLY A 168 21.14 2.25 -3.79
N HIS A 169 21.56 3.51 -3.83
CA HIS A 169 21.05 4.61 -3.03
C HIS A 169 20.70 5.80 -3.93
N ARG A 170 19.75 6.64 -3.50
CA ARG A 170 19.25 7.76 -4.32
C ARG A 170 20.26 8.85 -4.56
N ASP A 171 21.16 9.07 -3.63
CA ASP A 171 22.26 10.04 -3.72
C ASP A 171 23.37 9.62 -4.71
N GLU A 172 23.46 8.33 -5.00
CA GLU A 172 24.41 7.75 -5.95
C GLU A 172 23.85 7.66 -7.37
N THR A 173 22.54 7.95 -7.55
CA THR A 173 21.90 7.81 -8.86
C THR A 173 22.03 9.11 -9.64
N PRO A 174 22.69 9.12 -10.85
CA PRO A 174 22.72 10.29 -11.70
C PRO A 174 21.31 10.79 -11.99
N THR A 175 21.05 12.08 -11.81
CA THR A 175 19.79 12.68 -12.26
C THR A 175 19.75 12.56 -13.78
N ALA A 176 18.75 11.84 -14.31
CA ALA A 176 18.56 11.76 -15.77
C ALA A 176 18.35 13.19 -16.29
N GLY A 177 19.33 13.76 -16.97
CA GLY A 177 19.21 15.10 -17.57
C GLY A 177 20.40 16.04 -17.39
N SER A 178 21.63 15.56 -17.13
CA SER A 178 22.84 16.35 -17.31
C SER A 178 23.56 16.00 -18.58
#